data_6f8a94d3fdeca6d920ff69a942678dc4
#
_entry.id   6f8a94d3fdeca6d920ff69a942678dc4
#
_cell.length_a   1.000
_cell.length_b   1.000
_cell.length_c   1.000
_cell.angle_alpha   90.00
_cell.angle_beta   90.00
_cell.angle_gamma   90.00
#
_symmetry.space_group_name_H-M   'P 1'
#
loop_
_entity.id
_entity.type
_entity.pdbx_description
1 polymer ?
#
loop_
_entity_poly.entity_id
_entity_poly.type
_entity_poly.pdbx_seq_one_letter_code
_entity_poly.pdbx_strand_id
1 'polypeptide(L)'
;MKKTILLAVFLISTSAILFACQSNENTNELSANPTTKSENDNKLSITTDFKSISISKTKGSNEITFDDKETLKAFQDIFSSAVREPGIVDMAAPEFYMNVVYDKDNQKSLYLWIGEKGQRSTFMKTEDTNTIYSVTNDITDKLIELVETQFN
;
A
#
# COMPACT_ATOMS: atom_id res chain seq x y z
N MET A 1 -29.24 -36.99 -49.40
CA MET A 1 -30.25 -36.79 -48.34
C MET A 1 -29.84 -37.16 -46.92
N LYS A 2 -28.97 -38.18 -46.69
CA LYS A 2 -28.53 -38.60 -45.32
C LYS A 2 -27.58 -37.61 -44.65
N LYS A 3 -26.72 -36.88 -45.39
CA LYS A 3 -25.72 -35.96 -44.86
C LYS A 3 -26.35 -34.62 -44.37
N THR A 4 -27.39 -34.18 -44.99
CA THR A 4 -28.09 -32.92 -44.63
C THR A 4 -28.91 -33.07 -43.33
N ILE A 5 -29.46 -34.25 -43.06
CA ILE A 5 -30.21 -34.56 -41.84
C ILE A 5 -29.28 -34.61 -40.65
N LEU A 6 -28.05 -35.11 -40.79
CA LEU A 6 -27.05 -35.21 -39.74
C LEU A 6 -26.53 -33.81 -39.28
N LEU A 7 -26.43 -32.90 -40.24
CA LEU A 7 -26.01 -31.50 -39.96
C LEU A 7 -27.13 -30.70 -39.27
N ALA A 8 -28.41 -30.97 -39.61
CA ALA A 8 -29.52 -30.35 -38.98
C ALA A 8 -29.71 -30.79 -37.50
N VAL A 9 -29.41 -32.09 -37.20
CA VAL A 9 -29.50 -32.59 -35.83
C VAL A 9 -28.37 -32.03 -34.95
N PHE A 10 -27.18 -31.77 -35.53
CA PHE A 10 -26.06 -31.20 -34.79
C PHE A 10 -26.25 -29.73 -34.40
N LEU A 11 -26.97 -28.95 -35.26
CA LEU A 11 -27.29 -27.53 -34.99
C LEU A 11 -28.37 -27.35 -33.91
N ILE A 12 -29.25 -28.34 -33.71
CA ILE A 12 -30.30 -28.27 -32.70
C ILE A 12 -29.74 -28.63 -31.31
N SER A 13 -28.69 -29.45 -31.23
CA SER A 13 -28.11 -29.87 -29.95
C SER A 13 -27.20 -28.80 -29.30
N THR A 14 -26.71 -27.81 -30.06
CA THR A 14 -25.87 -26.74 -29.52
C THR A 14 -26.62 -25.55 -28.94
N SER A 15 -27.91 -25.43 -29.26
CA SER A 15 -28.74 -24.32 -28.73
C SER A 15 -29.33 -24.54 -27.33
N ALA A 16 -29.19 -25.73 -26.76
CA ALA A 16 -29.73 -26.05 -25.42
C ALA A 16 -28.80 -25.69 -24.25
N ILE A 17 -27.57 -25.24 -24.50
CA ILE A 17 -26.60 -24.99 -23.44
C ILE A 17 -26.57 -23.54 -22.95
N LEU A 18 -27.28 -22.61 -23.61
CA LEU A 18 -27.26 -21.19 -23.30
C LEU A 18 -28.35 -20.70 -22.34
N PHE A 19 -29.21 -21.59 -21.79
CA PHE A 19 -30.31 -21.21 -20.89
C PHE A 19 -30.13 -21.64 -19.43
N ALA A 20 -28.96 -22.07 -19.00
CA ALA A 20 -28.72 -22.54 -17.64
C ALA A 20 -28.11 -21.48 -16.70
N CYS A 21 -28.28 -20.20 -16.97
CA CYS A 21 -27.91 -19.12 -16.04
C CYS A 21 -29.03 -18.10 -15.90
N GLN A 22 -30.17 -18.53 -15.34
CA GLN A 22 -31.13 -17.56 -14.82
C GLN A 22 -31.97 -18.16 -13.73
N SER A 23 -31.83 -17.55 -12.55
CA SER A 23 -32.71 -17.54 -11.39
C SER A 23 -32.89 -18.81 -10.58
N ASN A 24 -32.45 -18.75 -9.36
CA ASN A 24 -33.33 -19.01 -8.23
C ASN A 24 -32.95 -18.10 -7.05
N GLU A 25 -33.77 -17.10 -6.83
CA GLU A 25 -34.02 -16.57 -5.50
C GLU A 25 -34.72 -17.68 -4.70
N ASN A 26 -34.12 -18.11 -3.61
CA ASN A 26 -34.72 -18.15 -2.29
C ASN A 26 -33.81 -18.81 -1.27
N THR A 27 -33.49 -18.00 -0.28
CA THR A 27 -33.38 -18.30 1.16
C THR A 27 -32.61 -19.57 1.60
N ASN A 28 -31.38 -19.38 2.08
CA ASN A 28 -31.12 -19.50 3.51
C ASN A 28 -29.65 -19.07 3.80
N GLU A 29 -29.55 -18.27 4.81
CA GLU A 29 -28.39 -17.72 5.44
C GLU A 29 -27.21 -18.69 5.55
N LEU A 30 -26.10 -18.36 4.89
CA LEU A 30 -24.79 -18.50 5.50
C LEU A 30 -23.99 -17.24 5.16
N SER A 31 -23.79 -16.45 6.17
CA SER A 31 -23.07 -15.19 6.19
C SER A 31 -21.69 -15.34 5.51
N ALA A 32 -21.64 -15.10 4.21
CA ALA A 32 -20.41 -14.62 3.58
C ALA A 32 -20.39 -13.12 3.82
N ASN A 33 -19.77 -12.73 4.91
CA ASN A 33 -19.42 -11.37 5.22
C ASN A 33 -18.73 -10.77 3.97
N PRO A 34 -19.29 -9.76 3.30
CA PRO A 34 -18.51 -9.00 2.35
C PRO A 34 -17.41 -8.35 3.19
N THR A 35 -16.18 -8.79 3.01
CA THR A 35 -15.03 -8.09 3.55
C THR A 35 -15.12 -6.67 3.03
N THR A 36 -15.68 -5.80 3.84
CA THR A 36 -15.59 -4.35 3.68
C THR A 36 -14.09 -4.08 3.70
N LYS A 37 -13.47 -3.92 2.53
CA LYS A 37 -12.13 -3.36 2.45
C LYS A 37 -12.22 -2.04 3.16
N SER A 38 -11.70 -1.99 4.37
CA SER A 38 -11.65 -0.80 5.19
C SER A 38 -10.95 0.29 4.39
N GLU A 39 -11.47 1.52 4.40
CA GLU A 39 -10.78 2.69 3.84
C GLU A 39 -9.37 2.86 4.45
N ASN A 40 -9.10 2.22 5.59
CA ASN A 40 -7.79 2.16 6.22
C ASN A 40 -6.73 1.35 5.44
N ASP A 41 -7.12 0.43 4.53
CA ASP A 41 -6.16 -0.35 3.73
C ASP A 41 -5.46 0.49 2.66
N ASN A 42 -5.96 1.69 2.37
CA ASN A 42 -5.40 2.59 1.37
C ASN A 42 -4.39 3.60 1.94
N LYS A 43 -4.14 3.61 3.24
CA LYS A 43 -3.19 4.53 3.88
C LYS A 43 -2.07 3.79 4.60
N LEU A 44 -0.93 4.46 4.74
CA LEU A 44 0.16 3.97 5.56
C LEU A 44 -0.27 3.96 7.03
N SER A 45 -0.54 2.77 7.57
CA SER A 45 -1.02 2.62 8.96
C SER A 45 0.13 2.72 9.96
N ILE A 46 0.51 3.96 10.28
CA ILE A 46 1.38 4.33 11.38
C ILE A 46 0.51 5.03 12.42
N THR A 47 0.43 4.49 13.63
CA THR A 47 -0.30 5.13 14.73
C THR A 47 0.47 6.36 15.23
N THR A 48 -0.22 7.32 15.82
CA THR A 48 0.34 8.66 16.14
C THR A 48 1.01 8.75 17.50
N ASP A 49 1.10 7.66 18.24
CA ASP A 49 1.62 7.57 19.61
C ASP A 49 3.11 7.22 19.71
N PHE A 50 3.85 7.32 18.59
CA PHE A 50 5.29 7.09 18.60
C PHE A 50 6.06 8.18 19.35
N LYS A 51 7.18 7.79 19.95
CA LYS A 51 7.99 8.65 20.83
C LYS A 51 9.22 9.21 20.14
N SER A 52 9.71 8.51 19.11
CA SER A 52 10.83 8.98 18.32
C SER A 52 10.84 8.34 16.93
N ILE A 53 11.58 8.96 16.03
CA ILE A 53 11.88 8.44 14.70
C ILE A 53 13.40 8.45 14.52
N SER A 54 13.98 7.32 14.16
CA SER A 54 15.38 7.22 13.78
C SER A 54 15.50 7.00 12.27
N ILE A 55 16.38 7.75 11.62
CA ILE A 55 16.61 7.68 10.17
C ILE A 55 18.11 7.54 9.90
N SER A 56 18.48 6.70 8.92
CA SER A 56 19.86 6.52 8.47
C SER A 56 19.95 6.25 6.97
N LYS A 57 21.05 6.61 6.34
CA LYS A 57 21.37 6.20 4.94
C LYS A 57 21.88 4.76 4.86
N THR A 58 22.41 4.24 5.94
CA THR A 58 22.91 2.86 6.03
C THR A 58 22.21 2.16 7.17
N LYS A 59 21.65 0.98 6.91
CA LYS A 59 20.87 0.22 7.90
C LYS A 59 21.64 0.02 9.21
N GLY A 60 21.08 0.54 10.30
CA GLY A 60 21.64 0.39 11.65
C GLY A 60 22.96 1.14 11.90
N SER A 61 23.27 2.18 11.11
CA SER A 61 24.50 2.94 11.26
C SER A 61 24.26 4.43 11.01
N ASN A 62 24.87 5.28 11.83
CA ASN A 62 24.77 6.76 11.72
C ASN A 62 23.31 7.24 11.71
N GLU A 63 22.52 6.76 12.67
CA GLU A 63 21.11 7.15 12.80
C GLU A 63 21.00 8.57 13.38
N ILE A 64 20.13 9.36 12.78
CA ILE A 64 19.67 10.62 13.35
C ILE A 64 18.31 10.36 13.99
N THR A 65 18.14 10.78 15.22
CA THR A 65 16.90 10.56 15.99
C THR A 65 16.17 11.88 16.21
N PHE A 66 14.90 11.88 15.90
CA PHE A 66 13.95 12.95 16.12
C PHE A 66 13.02 12.55 17.27
N ASP A 67 12.94 13.36 18.32
CA ASP A 67 12.10 13.13 19.51
C ASP A 67 11.36 14.37 19.99
N ASP A 68 11.56 15.50 19.35
CA ASP A 68 10.84 16.72 19.65
C ASP A 68 9.40 16.71 19.09
N LYS A 69 8.48 17.35 19.79
CA LYS A 69 7.06 17.28 19.48
C LYS A 69 6.67 17.88 18.13
N GLU A 70 7.37 18.90 17.68
CA GLU A 70 7.07 19.61 16.44
C GLU A 70 7.43 18.75 15.25
N THR A 71 8.63 18.19 15.27
CA THR A 71 9.12 17.26 14.24
C THR A 71 8.29 15.96 14.21
N LEU A 72 7.96 15.39 15.38
CA LEU A 72 7.10 14.21 15.45
C LEU A 72 5.71 14.47 14.87
N LYS A 73 5.14 15.66 15.15
CA LYS A 73 3.86 16.04 14.55
C LYS A 73 3.96 16.18 13.03
N ALA A 74 5.03 16.75 12.51
CA ALA A 74 5.25 16.84 11.06
C ALA A 74 5.29 15.44 10.42
N PHE A 75 5.97 14.47 11.03
CA PHE A 75 5.96 13.09 10.56
C PHE A 75 4.58 12.42 10.66
N GLN A 76 3.79 12.70 11.70
CA GLN A 76 2.39 12.22 11.79
C GLN A 76 1.56 12.70 10.60
N ASP A 77 1.67 13.98 10.26
CA ASP A 77 0.96 14.57 9.14
C ASP A 77 1.43 13.96 7.80
N ILE A 78 2.73 13.71 7.65
CA ILE A 78 3.32 13.03 6.48
C ILE A 78 2.78 11.59 6.35
N PHE A 79 2.84 10.77 7.40
CA PHE A 79 2.36 9.40 7.36
C PHE A 79 0.86 9.30 7.08
N SER A 80 0.07 10.20 7.67
CA SER A 80 -1.38 10.24 7.43
C SER A 80 -1.76 10.63 6.00
N SER A 81 -0.88 11.34 5.30
CA SER A 81 -1.05 11.74 3.90
C SER A 81 -0.62 10.68 2.89
N ALA A 82 0.15 9.68 3.33
CA ALA A 82 0.72 8.65 2.46
C ALA A 82 -0.37 7.66 2.00
N VAL A 83 -0.56 7.57 0.69
CA VAL A 83 -1.60 6.76 0.05
C VAL A 83 -0.96 5.58 -0.67
N ARG A 84 -1.58 4.41 -0.52
CA ARG A 84 -1.16 3.18 -1.19
C ARG A 84 -1.23 3.33 -2.70
N GLU A 85 -0.15 2.97 -3.38
CA GLU A 85 -0.15 2.87 -4.83
C GLU A 85 -0.69 1.50 -5.28
N PRO A 86 -1.47 1.45 -6.36
CA PRO A 86 -1.96 0.19 -6.90
C PRO A 86 -0.84 -0.59 -7.62
N GLY A 87 -0.90 -1.91 -7.54
CA GLY A 87 0.01 -2.80 -8.24
C GLY A 87 1.15 -3.31 -7.37
N ILE A 88 2.03 -4.08 -7.99
CA ILE A 88 3.28 -4.59 -7.41
C ILE A 88 4.41 -3.76 -7.99
N VAL A 89 5.32 -3.31 -7.13
CA VAL A 89 6.43 -2.46 -7.52
C VAL A 89 7.76 -3.17 -7.27
N ASP A 90 8.71 -2.93 -8.17
CA ASP A 90 10.12 -3.29 -8.00
C ASP A 90 10.89 -2.00 -7.76
N MET A 91 11.34 -1.80 -6.51
CA MET A 91 12.02 -0.60 -6.08
C MET A 91 13.53 -0.85 -6.03
N ALA A 92 14.31 0.17 -6.41
CA ALA A 92 15.74 0.20 -6.15
C ALA A 92 16.02 0.11 -4.64
N ALA A 93 17.30 -0.04 -4.27
CA ALA A 93 17.71 0.02 -2.86
C ALA A 93 17.20 1.32 -2.21
N PRO A 94 16.73 1.27 -0.95
CA PRO A 94 16.22 2.46 -0.28
C PRO A 94 17.30 3.52 -0.08
N GLU A 95 16.92 4.78 -0.17
CA GLU A 95 17.80 5.90 0.15
C GLU A 95 17.97 6.05 1.66
N PHE A 96 16.90 5.78 2.41
CA PHE A 96 16.88 5.87 3.86
C PHE A 96 16.19 4.67 4.50
N TYR A 97 16.69 4.29 5.66
CA TYR A 97 16.09 3.35 6.60
C TYR A 97 15.50 4.14 7.76
N MET A 98 14.23 3.93 8.05
CA MET A 98 13.50 4.68 9.07
C MET A 98 12.90 3.72 10.09
N ASN A 99 13.07 4.01 11.38
CA ASN A 99 12.45 3.30 12.48
C ASN A 99 11.51 4.26 13.23
N VAL A 100 10.23 3.93 13.30
CA VAL A 100 9.21 4.62 14.09
C VAL A 100 9.08 3.89 15.41
N VAL A 101 9.49 4.51 16.51
CA VAL A 101 9.66 3.88 17.83
C VAL A 101 8.52 4.31 18.76
N TYR A 102 7.77 3.35 19.26
CA TYR A 102 6.69 3.54 20.23
C TYR A 102 7.18 3.32 21.66
N ASP A 103 7.96 2.24 21.88
CA ASP A 103 8.65 1.91 23.12
C ASP A 103 9.84 0.99 22.81
N LYS A 104 10.51 0.44 23.85
CA LYS A 104 11.74 -0.35 23.70
C LYS A 104 11.57 -1.59 22.83
N ASP A 105 10.39 -2.19 22.83
CA ASP A 105 10.13 -3.48 22.19
C ASP A 105 9.14 -3.35 21.01
N ASN A 106 8.66 -2.13 20.74
CA ASN A 106 7.66 -1.87 19.71
C ASN A 106 8.13 -0.77 18.77
N GLN A 107 8.51 -1.17 17.57
CA GLN A 107 8.88 -0.26 16.48
C GLN A 107 8.33 -0.75 15.15
N LYS A 108 8.13 0.17 14.23
CA LYS A 108 7.85 -0.13 12.82
C LYS A 108 8.98 0.39 11.96
N SER A 109 9.48 -0.46 11.07
CA SER A 109 10.57 -0.12 10.17
C SER A 109 10.03 0.13 8.76
N LEU A 110 10.51 1.20 8.15
CA LEU A 110 10.15 1.64 6.81
C LEU A 110 11.41 1.83 5.96
N TYR A 111 11.28 1.60 4.69
CA TYR A 111 12.16 2.13 3.65
C TYR A 111 11.58 3.45 3.15
N LEU A 112 12.45 4.40 2.83
CA LEU A 112 12.06 5.71 2.33
C LEU A 112 12.92 6.07 1.11
N TRP A 113 12.26 6.55 0.07
CA TRP A 113 12.84 7.20 -1.10
C TRP A 113 12.29 8.62 -1.15
N ILE A 114 13.17 9.60 -1.05
CA ILE A 114 12.80 11.01 -1.12
C ILE A 114 12.98 11.46 -2.58
N GLY A 115 11.88 11.83 -3.22
CA GLY A 115 11.93 12.38 -4.56
C GLY A 115 12.61 13.75 -4.58
N GLU A 116 13.11 14.15 -5.73
CA GLU A 116 13.60 15.52 -5.93
C GLU A 116 12.47 16.53 -5.72
N LYS A 117 12.83 17.81 -5.56
CA LYS A 117 11.85 18.91 -5.45
C LYS A 117 10.85 18.87 -6.61
N GLY A 118 9.57 18.83 -6.26
CA GLY A 118 8.48 18.73 -7.24
C GLY A 118 8.15 17.28 -7.66
N GLN A 119 8.82 16.27 -7.09
CA GLN A 119 8.51 14.85 -7.26
C GLN A 119 7.79 14.29 -6.04
N ARG A 120 7.34 13.04 -6.12
CA ARG A 120 6.69 12.32 -5.03
C ARG A 120 7.73 11.53 -4.24
N SER A 121 7.56 11.45 -2.93
CA SER A 121 8.31 10.53 -2.07
C SER A 121 7.52 9.27 -1.79
N THR A 122 8.24 8.19 -1.45
CA THR A 122 7.66 6.86 -1.31
C THR A 122 8.13 6.20 -0.04
N PHE A 123 7.19 5.56 0.66
CA PHE A 123 7.44 4.68 1.80
C PHE A 123 7.09 3.24 1.46
N MET A 124 7.79 2.31 2.08
CA MET A 124 7.51 0.88 2.03
C MET A 124 7.75 0.28 3.41
N LYS A 125 6.82 -0.55 3.89
CA LYS A 125 7.04 -1.28 5.14
C LYS A 125 8.07 -2.38 4.92
N THR A 126 9.00 -2.56 5.85
CA THR A 126 10.01 -3.62 5.72
C THR A 126 9.42 -5.03 5.78
N GLU A 127 8.24 -5.18 6.39
CA GLU A 127 7.47 -6.42 6.49
C GLU A 127 6.57 -6.71 5.25
N ASP A 128 6.35 -5.69 4.40
CA ASP A 128 5.56 -5.81 3.16
C ASP A 128 6.24 -5.05 2.03
N THR A 129 7.13 -5.73 1.32
CA THR A 129 7.92 -5.16 0.24
C THR A 129 7.21 -5.16 -1.12
N ASN A 130 5.94 -5.57 -1.15
CA ASN A 130 5.11 -5.54 -2.36
C ASN A 130 4.19 -4.32 -2.42
N THR A 131 4.12 -3.53 -1.34
CA THR A 131 3.23 -2.39 -1.22
C THR A 131 4.01 -1.13 -0.94
N ILE A 132 3.80 -0.10 -1.76
CA ILE A 132 4.33 1.24 -1.53
C ILE A 132 3.22 2.23 -1.21
N TYR A 133 3.60 3.28 -0.51
CA TYR A 133 2.76 4.41 -0.14
C TYR A 133 3.45 5.70 -0.59
N SER A 134 2.77 6.50 -1.38
CA SER A 134 3.34 7.75 -1.90
C SER A 134 2.71 8.97 -1.24
N VAL A 135 3.50 10.02 -1.13
CA VAL A 135 3.06 11.34 -0.71
C VAL A 135 3.16 12.33 -1.86
N THR A 136 2.45 13.45 -1.76
CA THR A 136 2.43 14.50 -2.77
C THR A 136 3.74 15.30 -2.79
N ASN A 137 3.94 16.07 -3.84
CA ASN A 137 5.12 16.93 -4.03
C ASN A 137 5.32 17.91 -2.86
N ASP A 138 4.24 18.53 -2.37
CA ASP A 138 4.30 19.48 -1.23
C ASP A 138 4.78 18.79 0.06
N ILE A 139 4.46 17.51 0.22
CA ILE A 139 4.94 16.71 1.35
C ILE A 139 6.39 16.25 1.12
N THR A 140 6.78 16.00 -0.12
CA THR A 140 8.19 15.73 -0.46
C THR A 140 9.08 16.89 -0.08
N ASP A 141 8.68 18.13 -0.37
CA ASP A 141 9.46 19.32 0.00
C ASP A 141 9.69 19.39 1.54
N LYS A 142 8.69 18.99 2.33
CA LYS A 142 8.84 18.88 3.80
C LYS A 142 9.78 17.74 4.23
N LEU A 143 9.74 16.60 3.53
CA LEU A 143 10.67 15.50 3.79
C LEU A 143 12.11 15.86 3.46
N ILE A 144 12.35 16.58 2.37
CA ILE A 144 13.67 17.10 2.01
C ILE A 144 14.20 17.99 3.16
N GLU A 145 13.39 18.93 3.64
CA GLU A 145 13.76 19.84 4.72
C GLU A 145 14.03 19.09 6.04
N LEU A 146 13.17 18.14 6.42
CA LEU A 146 13.28 17.41 7.68
C LEU A 146 14.41 16.38 7.67
N VAL A 147 14.65 15.72 6.54
CA VAL A 147 15.52 14.53 6.48
C VAL A 147 16.81 14.84 5.73
N GLU A 148 16.75 15.21 4.45
CA GLU A 148 17.97 15.35 3.63
C GLU A 148 18.95 16.38 4.16
N THR A 149 18.45 17.51 4.68
CA THR A 149 19.30 18.56 5.25
C THR A 149 20.14 18.08 6.43
N GLN A 150 19.74 17.00 7.10
CA GLN A 150 20.46 16.43 8.23
C GLN A 150 21.63 15.51 7.80
N PHE A 151 21.66 15.10 6.54
CA PHE A 151 22.65 14.17 6.00
C PHE A 151 23.59 14.80 4.96
N ASN A 152 23.49 16.12 4.74
CA ASN A 152 24.31 16.90 3.80
C ASN A 152 25.44 17.66 4.52
#